data_655a7da7cd75b0d4cdd0b3868859f56d
#
_entry.id   655a7da7cd75b0d4cdd0b3868859f56d
#
_cell.length_a   1.000
_cell.length_b   1.000
_cell.length_c   1.000
_cell.angle_alpha   90.00
_cell.angle_beta   90.00
_cell.angle_gamma   90.00
#
_symmetry.space_group_name_H-M   'P 1'
#
loop_
_entity.id
_entity.type
_entity.pdbx_description
1 polymer ?
#
loop_
_entity_poly.entity_id
_entity_poly.type
_entity_poly.pdbx_seq_one_letter_code
_entity_poly.pdbx_strand_id
1 'polypeptide(L)'
;VRRPAFAFSAAVFFSAIPLLSARAIHAASPGKKPAQAQVLNSPAGLTEVGILDAAAYRIDVPANWNHSLVVFYHGYALRPASFHIAERLSGQQQPFFERHYAVIQSAYSQTGWALQQAYPETESLRRYFVKKYGQPRETFVAGGSMGGQLVAITLELNPKPYLGGLDLCGSVGPTYESFGHRFAMRAAFDYYFPDVMPPLVPVPADFEDTIADRDKVLTALRSNPSSAALMRNLTGLHTDLDLAHDIAYWTFVVADMQRRGGGNPFDNRNYIYTGTSSTSSASDLELNDKVKRYAAVPQARAYLMRHYTPNGHLGRPMLALHTIYDPIVQINQLALYDHEVQAAGAEENFVQQIVDREGHCNFTQNEMGDAFDEMVRWAHGGKRPTPGVLKQ
;
A
#
# COMPACT_ATOMS: atom_id res chain seq x y z
N VAL A 1 -27.37 -61.34 29.69
CA VAL A 1 -28.23 -60.29 29.09
C VAL A 1 -27.61 -59.88 27.80
N ARG A 2 -28.12 -60.34 26.67
CA ARG A 2 -27.68 -60.09 25.30
C ARG A 2 -28.24 -58.75 24.82
N ARG A 3 -27.40 -57.84 24.30
CA ARG A 3 -27.84 -56.66 23.59
C ARG A 3 -27.95 -56.95 22.09
N PRO A 4 -28.98 -56.46 21.36
CA PRO A 4 -29.08 -56.61 19.93
C PRO A 4 -28.27 -55.52 19.21
N ALA A 5 -27.59 -55.90 18.13
CA ALA A 5 -26.91 -55.01 17.19
C ALA A 5 -27.93 -54.43 16.23
N PHE A 6 -27.97 -53.09 16.12
CA PHE A 6 -28.71 -52.38 15.07
C PHE A 6 -27.70 -52.02 13.95
N ALA A 7 -27.94 -52.59 12.79
CA ALA A 7 -27.27 -52.21 11.56
C ALA A 7 -27.97 -50.99 10.95
N PHE A 8 -27.27 -49.86 10.84
CA PHE A 8 -27.73 -48.71 10.05
C PHE A 8 -27.14 -48.78 8.64
N SER A 9 -28.00 -49.01 7.65
CA SER A 9 -27.68 -48.81 6.25
C SER A 9 -27.72 -47.33 5.94
N ALA A 10 -26.57 -46.73 5.62
CA ALA A 10 -26.51 -45.36 5.12
C ALA A 10 -26.74 -45.37 3.62
N ALA A 11 -27.89 -44.89 3.17
CA ALA A 11 -28.15 -44.56 1.76
C ALA A 11 -27.46 -43.24 1.41
N VAL A 12 -26.46 -43.31 0.55
CA VAL A 12 -25.79 -42.11 0.00
C VAL A 12 -26.65 -41.55 -1.14
N PHE A 13 -27.31 -40.45 -0.88
CA PHE A 13 -27.96 -39.65 -1.93
C PHE A 13 -26.91 -38.75 -2.59
N PHE A 14 -26.53 -39.04 -3.80
CA PHE A 14 -25.82 -38.11 -4.67
C PHE A 14 -26.78 -37.04 -5.14
N SER A 15 -26.77 -35.88 -4.52
CA SER A 15 -27.41 -34.69 -5.07
C SER A 15 -26.47 -34.05 -6.08
N ALA A 16 -26.82 -34.09 -7.33
CA ALA A 16 -26.13 -33.34 -8.40
C ALA A 16 -26.38 -31.84 -8.17
N ILE A 17 -25.33 -31.13 -7.72
CA ILE A 17 -25.32 -29.66 -7.69
C ILE A 17 -25.03 -29.19 -9.13
N PRO A 18 -25.89 -28.36 -9.76
CA PRO A 18 -25.58 -27.79 -11.06
C PRO A 18 -24.36 -26.85 -10.92
N LEU A 19 -23.34 -27.12 -11.68
CA LEU A 19 -22.20 -26.21 -11.89
C LEU A 19 -22.75 -24.91 -12.54
N LEU A 20 -22.99 -23.89 -11.73
CA LEU A 20 -23.12 -22.52 -12.20
C LEU A 20 -21.77 -22.11 -12.76
N SER A 21 -21.68 -22.01 -14.07
CA SER A 21 -20.56 -21.47 -14.80
C SER A 21 -20.26 -20.06 -14.30
N ALA A 22 -19.19 -19.91 -13.53
CA ALA A 22 -18.57 -18.62 -13.25
C ALA A 22 -18.16 -18.03 -14.60
N ARG A 23 -18.84 -17.00 -15.06
CA ARG A 23 -18.43 -16.20 -16.22
C ARG A 23 -17.05 -15.65 -15.93
N ALA A 24 -16.08 -16.11 -16.71
CA ALA A 24 -14.74 -15.56 -16.76
C ALA A 24 -14.81 -14.05 -17.01
N ILE A 25 -14.30 -13.28 -16.07
CA ILE A 25 -14.09 -11.84 -16.23
C ILE A 25 -13.07 -11.68 -17.34
N HIS A 26 -13.42 -10.93 -18.33
CA HIS A 26 -12.80 -10.64 -19.62
C HIS A 26 -11.28 -10.86 -19.68
N ALA A 27 -10.89 -11.92 -20.36
CA ALA A 27 -9.60 -11.98 -21.01
C ALA A 27 -9.56 -10.88 -22.10
N ALA A 28 -8.45 -10.16 -22.15
CA ALA A 28 -8.19 -9.21 -23.23
C ALA A 28 -8.44 -9.86 -24.57
N SER A 29 -9.08 -9.13 -25.50
CA SER A 29 -9.42 -9.58 -26.84
C SER A 29 -8.21 -10.23 -27.52
N PRO A 30 -8.32 -11.46 -28.07
CA PRO A 30 -7.23 -12.07 -28.82
C PRO A 30 -7.11 -11.37 -30.18
N GLY A 31 -6.01 -10.64 -30.41
CA GLY A 31 -5.76 -10.11 -31.76
C GLY A 31 -4.82 -8.93 -31.91
N LYS A 32 -4.36 -8.26 -30.85
CA LYS A 32 -3.27 -7.30 -31.01
C LYS A 32 -1.95 -7.98 -30.62
N LYS A 33 -1.01 -8.08 -31.60
CA LYS A 33 0.40 -8.37 -31.28
C LYS A 33 0.82 -7.47 -30.13
N PRO A 34 1.56 -7.97 -29.11
CA PRO A 34 2.10 -7.10 -28.06
C PRO A 34 2.79 -5.92 -28.74
N ALA A 35 2.44 -4.71 -28.31
CA ALA A 35 3.05 -3.49 -28.85
C ALA A 35 4.56 -3.63 -28.71
N GLN A 36 5.29 -3.50 -29.81
CA GLN A 36 6.74 -3.59 -29.81
C GLN A 36 7.29 -2.53 -28.85
N ALA A 37 8.22 -2.90 -27.99
CA ALA A 37 8.88 -1.97 -27.10
C ALA A 37 9.47 -0.80 -27.89
N GLN A 38 9.25 0.42 -27.43
CA GLN A 38 9.83 1.63 -28.00
C GLN A 38 11.10 1.96 -27.22
N VAL A 39 12.15 2.35 -27.94
CA VAL A 39 13.45 2.75 -27.36
C VAL A 39 13.83 4.12 -27.90
N LEU A 40 14.18 5.04 -27.01
CA LEU A 40 14.68 6.36 -27.32
C LEU A 40 16.09 6.54 -26.71
N ASN A 41 17.06 6.84 -27.55
CA ASN A 41 18.39 7.25 -27.10
C ASN A 41 18.47 8.78 -27.09
N SER A 42 19.01 9.33 -26.02
CA SER A 42 19.21 10.76 -25.83
C SER A 42 20.58 11.04 -25.21
N PRO A 43 21.07 12.30 -25.17
CA PRO A 43 22.29 12.63 -24.44
C PRO A 43 22.24 12.27 -22.93
N ALA A 44 21.05 12.20 -22.32
CA ALA A 44 20.88 11.81 -20.92
C ALA A 44 20.95 10.28 -20.70
N GLY A 45 20.76 9.50 -21.76
CA GLY A 45 20.75 8.04 -21.70
C GLY A 45 19.67 7.40 -22.58
N LEU A 46 19.29 6.18 -22.25
CA LEU A 46 18.29 5.39 -22.95
C LEU A 46 17.00 5.35 -22.13
N THR A 47 15.87 5.57 -22.80
CA THR A 47 14.53 5.26 -22.25
C THR A 47 13.87 4.17 -23.09
N GLU A 48 13.30 3.19 -22.43
CA GLU A 48 12.47 2.15 -23.06
C GLU A 48 11.10 2.11 -22.40
N VAL A 49 10.05 2.05 -23.23
CA VAL A 49 8.68 1.82 -22.77
C VAL A 49 8.04 0.67 -23.56
N GLY A 50 7.20 -0.11 -22.90
CA GLY A 50 6.55 -1.24 -23.54
C GLY A 50 5.46 -1.84 -22.68
N ILE A 51 5.03 -3.05 -23.03
CA ILE A 51 4.08 -3.86 -22.27
C ILE A 51 4.74 -5.22 -22.00
N LEU A 52 4.76 -5.61 -20.75
CA LEU A 52 5.22 -6.92 -20.28
C LEU A 52 4.16 -7.50 -19.34
N ASP A 53 3.75 -8.74 -19.57
CA ASP A 53 2.75 -9.45 -18.74
C ASP A 53 1.46 -8.62 -18.49
N ALA A 54 0.96 -7.94 -19.55
CA ALA A 54 -0.19 -7.03 -19.54
C ALA A 54 0.00 -5.71 -18.79
N ALA A 55 1.14 -5.46 -18.16
CA ALA A 55 1.49 -4.20 -17.52
C ALA A 55 2.36 -3.33 -18.43
N ALA A 56 2.04 -2.03 -18.52
CA ALA A 56 2.96 -1.07 -19.13
C ALA A 56 4.21 -0.96 -18.24
N TYR A 57 5.37 -0.75 -18.87
CA TYR A 57 6.61 -0.57 -18.12
C TYR A 57 7.45 0.56 -18.71
N ARG A 58 8.37 1.06 -17.88
CA ARG A 58 9.40 2.01 -18.25
C ARG A 58 10.75 1.57 -17.68
N ILE A 59 11.79 1.72 -18.49
CA ILE A 59 13.20 1.52 -18.16
C ILE A 59 13.95 2.76 -18.54
N ASP A 60 14.72 3.34 -17.63
CA ASP A 60 15.61 4.46 -17.88
C ASP A 60 17.04 4.05 -17.51
N VAL A 61 17.97 4.15 -18.46
CA VAL A 61 19.39 3.85 -18.25
C VAL A 61 20.18 5.13 -18.53
N PRO A 62 20.85 5.75 -17.54
CA PRO A 62 21.60 6.98 -17.74
C PRO A 62 22.82 6.75 -18.64
N ALA A 63 23.25 7.79 -19.37
CA ALA A 63 24.40 7.71 -20.30
C ALA A 63 25.71 7.27 -19.60
N ASN A 64 25.88 7.67 -18.35
CA ASN A 64 27.01 7.31 -17.48
C ASN A 64 26.60 6.26 -16.42
N TRP A 65 25.82 5.27 -16.83
CA TRP A 65 25.31 4.22 -15.96
C TRP A 65 26.42 3.54 -15.13
N ASN A 66 26.22 3.53 -13.80
CA ASN A 66 27.12 2.90 -12.83
C ASN A 66 27.04 1.36 -12.78
N HIS A 67 26.28 0.76 -13.69
CA HIS A 67 25.96 -0.65 -13.79
C HIS A 67 25.13 -1.21 -12.62
N SER A 68 24.45 -0.36 -11.84
CA SER A 68 23.54 -0.75 -10.76
C SER A 68 22.10 -0.39 -11.11
N LEU A 69 21.14 -1.05 -10.47
CA LEU A 69 19.72 -0.98 -10.78
C LEU A 69 18.90 -0.57 -9.56
N VAL A 70 17.94 0.33 -9.75
CA VAL A 70 16.83 0.56 -8.81
C VAL A 70 15.53 0.04 -9.43
N VAL A 71 14.89 -0.88 -8.73
CA VAL A 71 13.52 -1.34 -9.01
C VAL A 71 12.57 -0.44 -8.24
N PHE A 72 11.75 0.33 -8.95
CA PHE A 72 10.88 1.30 -8.33
C PHE A 72 9.42 0.87 -8.38
N TYR A 73 8.75 0.93 -7.23
CA TYR A 73 7.32 0.71 -7.06
C TYR A 73 6.59 2.03 -6.87
N HIS A 74 5.60 2.33 -7.74
CA HIS A 74 4.74 3.50 -7.55
C HIS A 74 3.64 3.25 -6.51
N GLY A 75 3.03 4.34 -6.01
CA GLY A 75 1.95 4.31 -5.04
C GLY A 75 0.60 3.84 -5.59
N TYR A 76 -0.43 3.97 -4.78
CA TYR A 76 -1.81 3.69 -5.16
C TYR A 76 -2.24 4.53 -6.37
N ALA A 77 -2.78 3.89 -7.38
CA ALA A 77 -3.19 4.55 -8.62
C ALA A 77 -4.70 4.40 -8.85
N LEU A 78 -5.41 5.52 -9.00
CA LEU A 78 -6.84 5.55 -9.33
C LEU A 78 -7.10 5.18 -10.79
N ARG A 79 -6.13 5.43 -11.68
CA ARG A 79 -6.17 5.18 -13.11
C ARG A 79 -4.94 4.40 -13.55
N PRO A 80 -5.02 3.60 -14.62
CA PRO A 80 -3.85 2.92 -15.15
C PRO A 80 -2.75 3.93 -15.47
N ALA A 81 -1.54 3.69 -14.96
CA ALA A 81 -0.40 4.50 -15.33
C ALA A 81 -0.04 4.21 -16.80
N SER A 82 0.41 5.24 -17.50
CA SER A 82 0.93 5.12 -18.87
C SER A 82 2.29 5.82 -18.93
N PHE A 83 3.19 5.27 -19.74
CA PHE A 83 4.51 5.85 -19.92
C PHE A 83 4.67 6.35 -21.34
N HIS A 84 5.12 7.59 -21.48
CA HIS A 84 5.44 8.19 -22.76
C HIS A 84 6.95 8.24 -22.95
N ILE A 85 7.43 7.71 -24.08
CA ILE A 85 8.86 7.56 -24.37
C ILE A 85 9.66 8.87 -24.32
N ALA A 86 9.03 9.99 -24.70
CA ALA A 86 9.67 11.32 -24.74
C ALA A 86 9.59 12.06 -23.39
N GLU A 87 8.85 11.52 -22.42
CA GLU A 87 8.70 12.14 -21.11
C GLU A 87 9.98 11.95 -20.29
N ARG A 88 10.45 13.03 -19.66
CA ARG A 88 11.60 12.94 -18.77
C ARG A 88 11.22 12.21 -17.48
N LEU A 89 12.16 11.43 -16.96
CA LEU A 89 12.00 10.86 -15.63
C LEU A 89 11.92 11.99 -14.60
N SER A 90 10.93 11.90 -13.73
CA SER A 90 10.62 12.94 -12.74
C SER A 90 10.11 12.33 -11.44
N GLY A 91 9.77 13.17 -10.47
CA GLY A 91 9.23 12.72 -9.20
C GLY A 91 10.23 11.91 -8.37
N GLN A 92 9.74 10.87 -7.72
CA GLN A 92 10.53 10.08 -6.76
C GLN A 92 11.63 9.22 -7.40
N GLN A 93 11.61 9.02 -8.72
CA GLN A 93 12.61 8.23 -9.44
C GLN A 93 13.85 9.05 -9.83
N GLN A 94 13.71 10.36 -9.97
CA GLN A 94 14.75 11.24 -10.44
C GLN A 94 16.05 11.17 -9.61
N PRO A 95 16.03 11.14 -8.25
CA PRO A 95 17.25 11.07 -7.46
C PRO A 95 18.14 9.87 -7.74
N PHE A 96 17.54 8.74 -8.11
CA PHE A 96 18.28 7.51 -8.43
C PHE A 96 18.95 7.62 -9.80
N PHE A 97 18.22 8.14 -10.79
CA PHE A 97 18.75 8.36 -12.14
C PHE A 97 19.90 9.38 -12.14
N GLU A 98 19.79 10.46 -11.39
CA GLU A 98 20.85 11.46 -11.23
C GLU A 98 22.10 10.91 -10.54
N ARG A 99 21.95 9.84 -9.74
CA ARG A 99 23.03 9.05 -9.12
C ARG A 99 23.55 7.93 -10.03
N HIS A 100 23.20 8.00 -11.30
CA HIS A 100 23.66 7.08 -12.34
C HIS A 100 23.16 5.63 -12.22
N TYR A 101 22.10 5.38 -11.47
CA TYR A 101 21.43 4.08 -11.46
C TYR A 101 20.47 3.97 -12.64
N ALA A 102 20.41 2.78 -13.25
CA ALA A 102 19.25 2.46 -14.08
C ALA A 102 18.00 2.36 -13.19
N VAL A 103 16.87 2.83 -13.69
CA VAL A 103 15.59 2.79 -12.98
C VAL A 103 14.56 2.04 -13.81
N ILE A 104 13.89 1.07 -13.20
CA ILE A 104 12.77 0.36 -13.85
C ILE A 104 11.51 0.48 -13.02
N GLN A 105 10.37 0.61 -13.68
CA GLN A 105 9.07 0.66 -13.04
C GLN A 105 7.97 0.01 -13.90
N SER A 106 7.07 -0.71 -13.25
CA SER A 106 5.84 -1.24 -13.83
C SER A 106 4.67 -0.31 -13.50
N ALA A 107 3.73 -0.14 -14.43
CA ALA A 107 2.47 0.56 -14.19
C ALA A 107 1.42 -0.34 -13.52
N TYR A 108 1.75 -1.59 -13.30
CA TYR A 108 0.86 -2.68 -12.92
C TYR A 108 -0.30 -2.89 -13.89
N SER A 109 -0.77 -4.11 -14.02
CA SER A 109 -1.91 -4.44 -14.89
C SER A 109 -3.26 -4.03 -14.30
N GLN A 110 -3.28 -3.67 -13.02
CA GLN A 110 -4.48 -3.23 -12.31
C GLN A 110 -4.23 -1.96 -11.50
N THR A 111 -5.27 -1.16 -11.35
CA THR A 111 -5.31 0.02 -10.48
C THR A 111 -5.69 -0.36 -9.05
N GLY A 112 -5.66 0.60 -8.15
CA GLY A 112 -6.05 0.42 -6.76
C GLY A 112 -4.97 -0.27 -5.93
N TRP A 113 -5.38 -1.03 -4.93
CA TRP A 113 -4.48 -1.78 -4.05
C TRP A 113 -3.98 -3.06 -4.73
N ALA A 114 -3.19 -2.90 -5.78
CA ALA A 114 -2.83 -3.94 -6.74
C ALA A 114 -1.59 -4.75 -6.33
N LEU A 115 -1.29 -4.91 -5.05
CA LEU A 115 -0.06 -5.58 -4.57
C LEU A 115 0.10 -7.00 -5.13
N GLN A 116 -1.02 -7.73 -5.27
CA GLN A 116 -1.03 -9.08 -5.85
C GLN A 116 -0.47 -9.12 -7.28
N GLN A 117 -0.67 -8.06 -8.05
CA GLN A 117 -0.18 -7.92 -9.42
C GLN A 117 1.18 -7.21 -9.43
N ALA A 118 1.32 -6.14 -8.67
CA ALA A 118 2.47 -5.25 -8.68
C ALA A 118 3.79 -5.97 -8.41
N TYR A 119 3.82 -6.82 -7.38
CA TYR A 119 5.04 -7.55 -7.01
C TYR A 119 5.52 -8.50 -8.12
N PRO A 120 4.73 -9.50 -8.59
CA PRO A 120 5.21 -10.43 -9.61
C PRO A 120 5.50 -9.78 -10.97
N GLU A 121 4.72 -8.77 -11.36
CA GLU A 121 4.92 -8.04 -12.62
C GLU A 121 6.21 -7.21 -12.60
N THR A 122 6.52 -6.55 -11.49
CA THR A 122 7.77 -5.80 -11.34
C THR A 122 8.98 -6.74 -11.25
N GLU A 123 8.87 -7.90 -10.57
CA GLU A 123 9.91 -8.93 -10.59
C GLU A 123 10.12 -9.53 -12.00
N SER A 124 9.07 -9.64 -12.80
CA SER A 124 9.16 -10.03 -14.20
C SER A 124 9.93 -8.98 -15.02
N LEU A 125 9.63 -7.70 -14.78
CA LEU A 125 10.36 -6.59 -15.42
C LEU A 125 11.85 -6.56 -15.00
N ARG A 126 12.17 -6.82 -13.73
CA ARG A 126 13.56 -6.93 -13.28
C ARG A 126 14.30 -8.05 -14.04
N ARG A 127 13.68 -9.22 -14.19
CA ARG A 127 14.26 -10.34 -14.97
C ARG A 127 14.41 -9.98 -16.45
N TYR A 128 13.44 -9.27 -17.03
CA TYR A 128 13.53 -8.75 -18.39
C TYR A 128 14.71 -7.79 -18.55
N PHE A 129 14.89 -6.86 -17.60
CA PHE A 129 16.03 -5.95 -17.59
C PHE A 129 17.37 -6.72 -17.58
N VAL A 130 17.53 -7.68 -16.68
CA VAL A 130 18.75 -8.51 -16.59
C VAL A 130 19.02 -9.25 -17.90
N LYS A 131 17.99 -9.83 -18.52
CA LYS A 131 18.13 -10.55 -19.79
C LYS A 131 18.57 -9.65 -20.93
N LYS A 132 18.09 -8.40 -20.96
CA LYS A 132 18.31 -7.47 -22.09
C LYS A 132 19.54 -6.60 -21.92
N TYR A 133 19.79 -6.10 -20.72
CA TYR A 133 20.85 -5.12 -20.43
C TYR A 133 22.05 -5.71 -19.68
N GLY A 134 21.95 -6.97 -19.27
CA GLY A 134 22.97 -7.67 -18.47
C GLY A 134 22.69 -7.63 -16.99
N GLN A 135 23.42 -8.45 -16.23
CA GLN A 135 23.30 -8.53 -14.78
C GLN A 135 23.85 -7.25 -14.14
N PRO A 136 23.04 -6.47 -13.39
CA PRO A 136 23.56 -5.35 -12.62
C PRO A 136 24.59 -5.80 -11.59
N ARG A 137 25.56 -4.92 -11.28
CA ARG A 137 26.48 -5.15 -10.15
C ARG A 137 25.72 -5.24 -8.85
N GLU A 138 24.72 -4.39 -8.71
CA GLU A 138 23.90 -4.26 -7.51
C GLU A 138 22.46 -3.92 -7.90
N THR A 139 21.53 -4.37 -7.11
CA THR A 139 20.12 -4.02 -7.27
C THR A 139 19.57 -3.56 -5.93
N PHE A 140 18.89 -2.41 -5.96
CA PHE A 140 18.14 -1.86 -4.85
C PHE A 140 16.66 -1.81 -5.20
N VAL A 141 15.81 -1.77 -4.18
CA VAL A 141 14.38 -1.56 -4.37
C VAL A 141 13.97 -0.24 -3.68
N ALA A 142 13.12 0.54 -4.34
CA ALA A 142 12.57 1.76 -3.76
C ALA A 142 11.10 1.89 -4.12
N GLY A 143 10.33 2.63 -3.31
CA GLY A 143 8.93 2.84 -3.61
C GLY A 143 8.29 3.87 -2.68
N GLY A 144 7.21 4.51 -3.17
CA GLY A 144 6.47 5.51 -2.41
C GLY A 144 5.05 5.08 -2.07
N SER A 145 4.56 5.43 -0.89
CA SER A 145 3.19 5.13 -0.46
C SER A 145 2.91 3.61 -0.49
N MET A 146 1.91 3.13 -1.23
CA MET A 146 1.72 1.69 -1.47
C MET A 146 3.00 1.02 -2.00
N GLY A 147 3.83 1.74 -2.78
CA GLY A 147 5.11 1.24 -3.26
C GLY A 147 6.11 0.99 -2.15
N GLY A 148 6.07 1.75 -1.06
CA GLY A 148 6.88 1.50 0.13
C GLY A 148 6.53 0.18 0.81
N GLN A 149 5.25 -0.19 0.87
CA GLN A 149 4.86 -1.53 1.32
C GLN A 149 5.41 -2.64 0.41
N LEU A 150 5.44 -2.40 -0.91
CA LEU A 150 6.03 -3.35 -1.86
C LEU A 150 7.55 -3.47 -1.69
N VAL A 151 8.24 -2.43 -1.19
CA VAL A 151 9.65 -2.55 -0.78
C VAL A 151 9.79 -3.55 0.36
N ALA A 152 9.01 -3.41 1.43
CA ALA A 152 9.01 -4.35 2.55
C ALA A 152 8.71 -5.78 2.08
N ILE A 153 7.62 -5.97 1.34
CA ILE A 153 7.21 -7.28 0.78
C ILE A 153 8.33 -7.89 -0.07
N THR A 154 9.00 -7.10 -0.91
CA THR A 154 10.08 -7.58 -1.76
C THR A 154 11.27 -8.08 -0.94
N LEU A 155 11.66 -7.33 0.10
CA LEU A 155 12.78 -7.70 0.96
C LEU A 155 12.46 -8.86 1.91
N GLU A 156 11.19 -9.10 2.22
CA GLU A 156 10.73 -10.27 2.96
C GLU A 156 10.66 -11.53 2.07
N LEU A 157 10.06 -11.42 0.88
CA LEU A 157 9.79 -12.58 0.02
C LEU A 157 10.97 -13.00 -0.84
N ASN A 158 11.76 -12.05 -1.34
CA ASN A 158 12.83 -12.30 -2.30
C ASN A 158 14.05 -11.39 -2.09
N PRO A 159 14.70 -11.43 -0.91
CA PRO A 159 15.82 -10.54 -0.59
C PRO A 159 17.08 -10.79 -1.42
N LYS A 160 17.26 -12.00 -1.99
CA LYS A 160 18.53 -12.40 -2.63
C LYS A 160 19.02 -11.49 -3.76
N PRO A 161 18.15 -11.00 -4.68
CA PRO A 161 18.59 -10.11 -5.76
C PRO A 161 18.95 -8.71 -5.29
N TYR A 162 18.58 -8.33 -4.07
CA TYR A 162 18.65 -6.96 -3.56
C TYR A 162 19.73 -6.82 -2.49
N LEU A 163 20.39 -5.65 -2.45
CA LEU A 163 21.28 -5.26 -1.37
C LEU A 163 20.55 -4.51 -0.26
N GLY A 164 19.51 -3.77 -0.60
CA GLY A 164 18.74 -3.01 0.37
C GLY A 164 17.54 -2.31 -0.28
N GLY A 165 16.74 -1.61 0.51
CA GLY A 165 15.57 -0.90 0.06
C GLY A 165 15.32 0.44 0.72
N LEU A 166 14.70 1.36 -0.03
CA LEU A 166 14.25 2.66 0.43
C LEU A 166 12.73 2.73 0.35
N ASP A 167 12.08 2.78 1.50
CA ASP A 167 10.66 3.10 1.62
C ASP A 167 10.47 4.62 1.75
N LEU A 168 9.62 5.19 0.91
CA LEU A 168 9.23 6.60 0.94
C LEU A 168 7.76 6.71 1.36
N CYS A 169 7.50 7.16 2.59
CA CYS A 169 6.13 7.37 3.11
C CYS A 169 5.22 6.14 2.97
N GLY A 170 5.77 4.95 3.13
CA GLY A 170 5.08 3.70 2.85
C GLY A 170 4.03 3.31 3.87
N SER A 171 2.95 2.69 3.39
CA SER A 171 1.94 2.05 4.22
C SER A 171 2.43 0.66 4.67
N VAL A 172 3.56 0.61 5.37
CA VAL A 172 4.28 -0.63 5.71
C VAL A 172 3.66 -1.42 6.85
N GLY A 173 2.82 -0.81 7.68
CA GLY A 173 2.13 -1.54 8.75
C GLY A 173 1.31 -2.72 8.22
N PRO A 174 1.09 -3.76 9.03
CA PRO A 174 0.25 -4.89 8.66
C PRO A 174 -1.09 -4.41 8.11
N THR A 175 -1.42 -4.74 6.87
CA THR A 175 -2.56 -4.14 6.17
C THR A 175 -3.87 -4.36 6.89
N TYR A 176 -4.04 -5.53 7.51
CA TYR A 176 -5.26 -5.83 8.26
C TYR A 176 -5.45 -4.88 9.45
N GLU A 177 -4.39 -4.55 10.16
CA GLU A 177 -4.45 -3.68 11.35
C GLU A 177 -4.57 -2.22 10.95
N SER A 178 -3.70 -1.76 10.06
CA SER A 178 -3.66 -0.37 9.64
C SER A 178 -4.93 0.05 8.89
N PHE A 179 -5.42 -0.77 7.98
CA PHE A 179 -6.67 -0.50 7.25
C PHE A 179 -7.90 -0.83 8.10
N GLY A 180 -7.79 -1.79 9.02
CA GLY A 180 -8.81 -2.05 10.04
C GLY A 180 -9.03 -0.84 10.93
N HIS A 181 -7.97 -0.12 11.30
CA HIS A 181 -8.08 1.16 12.00
C HIS A 181 -8.85 2.19 11.16
N ARG A 182 -8.51 2.37 9.88
CA ARG A 182 -9.23 3.30 8.98
C ARG A 182 -10.70 2.92 8.79
N PHE A 183 -10.99 1.63 8.67
CA PHE A 183 -12.36 1.11 8.66
C PHE A 183 -13.11 1.44 9.94
N ALA A 184 -12.47 1.31 11.10
CA ALA A 184 -13.05 1.68 12.38
C ALA A 184 -13.31 3.20 12.47
N MET A 185 -12.37 4.04 12.01
CA MET A 185 -12.57 5.50 11.95
C MET A 185 -13.73 5.88 11.05
N ARG A 186 -13.91 5.20 9.93
CA ARG A 186 -15.05 5.40 9.04
C ARG A 186 -16.39 4.98 9.71
N ALA A 187 -16.40 3.92 10.51
CA ALA A 187 -17.57 3.54 11.29
C ALA A 187 -17.91 4.57 12.39
N ALA A 188 -16.89 5.14 13.04
CA ALA A 188 -17.06 6.23 13.99
C ALA A 188 -17.61 7.51 13.33
N PHE A 189 -17.15 7.81 12.11
CA PHE A 189 -17.69 8.92 11.33
C PHE A 189 -19.20 8.73 11.07
N ASP A 190 -19.66 7.55 10.69
CA ASP A 190 -21.08 7.27 10.48
C ASP A 190 -21.93 7.44 11.76
N TYR A 191 -21.33 7.20 12.93
CA TYR A 191 -22.00 7.46 14.19
C TYR A 191 -22.21 8.94 14.45
N TYR A 192 -21.19 9.79 14.22
CA TYR A 192 -21.27 11.24 14.45
C TYR A 192 -21.97 11.99 13.33
N PHE A 193 -21.91 11.47 12.11
CA PHE A 193 -22.42 12.12 10.89
C PHE A 193 -23.19 11.08 10.04
N PRO A 194 -24.37 10.66 10.51
CA PRO A 194 -25.15 9.65 9.81
C PRO A 194 -25.58 10.12 8.41
N ASP A 195 -25.65 9.21 7.45
CA ASP A 195 -26.15 9.40 6.08
C ASP A 195 -25.35 10.39 5.20
N VAL A 196 -24.18 10.85 5.65
CA VAL A 196 -23.29 11.71 4.85
C VAL A 196 -22.58 10.92 3.76
N MET A 197 -22.09 9.75 4.12
CA MET A 197 -21.38 8.84 3.22
C MET A 197 -22.21 7.58 2.92
N PRO A 198 -21.92 6.87 1.83
CA PRO A 198 -22.63 5.63 1.53
C PRO A 198 -22.39 4.56 2.61
N PRO A 199 -23.22 3.50 2.65
CA PRO A 199 -23.02 2.39 3.58
C PRO A 199 -21.59 1.86 3.55
N LEU A 200 -21.02 1.58 4.74
CA LEU A 200 -19.65 1.08 4.87
C LEU A 200 -19.52 -0.41 4.50
N VAL A 201 -20.60 -1.19 4.65
CA VAL A 201 -20.61 -2.63 4.31
C VAL A 201 -21.95 -3.01 3.66
N PRO A 202 -21.93 -3.34 2.36
CA PRO A 202 -20.85 -3.04 1.42
C PRO A 202 -20.81 -1.56 1.05
N VAL A 203 -19.65 -1.05 0.76
CA VAL A 203 -19.54 0.23 0.02
C VAL A 203 -19.98 -0.03 -1.42
N PRO A 204 -20.77 0.86 -2.06
CA PRO A 204 -21.14 0.71 -3.46
C PRO A 204 -19.90 0.53 -4.35
N ALA A 205 -19.96 -0.44 -5.28
CA ALA A 205 -18.80 -0.81 -6.09
C ALA A 205 -18.35 0.29 -7.08
N ASP A 206 -19.23 1.22 -7.38
CA ASP A 206 -19.03 2.39 -8.24
C ASP A 206 -18.69 3.66 -7.45
N PHE A 207 -18.51 3.56 -6.13
CA PHE A 207 -18.08 4.71 -5.32
C PHE A 207 -16.70 5.18 -5.75
N GLU A 208 -16.58 6.47 -6.01
CA GLU A 208 -15.33 7.16 -6.34
C GLU A 208 -15.01 8.21 -5.27
N ASP A 209 -13.74 8.43 -4.99
CA ASP A 209 -13.26 9.53 -4.14
C ASP A 209 -13.23 10.82 -4.98
N THR A 210 -14.35 11.52 -5.00
CA THR A 210 -14.51 12.78 -5.76
C THR A 210 -14.36 14.00 -4.86
N ILE A 211 -14.08 15.17 -5.48
CA ILE A 211 -14.11 16.45 -4.78
C ILE A 211 -15.49 16.69 -4.15
N ALA A 212 -16.58 16.33 -4.85
CA ALA A 212 -17.93 16.48 -4.33
C ALA A 212 -18.18 15.63 -3.07
N ASP A 213 -17.62 14.44 -2.95
CA ASP A 213 -17.75 13.62 -1.74
C ASP A 213 -16.94 14.21 -0.58
N ARG A 214 -15.74 14.70 -0.84
CA ARG A 214 -14.94 15.43 0.16
C ARG A 214 -15.66 16.70 0.64
N ASP A 215 -16.28 17.46 -0.26
CA ASP A 215 -17.06 18.65 0.09
C ASP A 215 -18.30 18.32 0.92
N LYS A 216 -18.98 17.20 0.66
CA LYS A 216 -20.08 16.72 1.52
C LYS A 216 -19.61 16.47 2.95
N VAL A 217 -18.50 15.72 3.10
CA VAL A 217 -17.92 15.45 4.42
C VAL A 217 -17.51 16.75 5.10
N LEU A 218 -16.80 17.64 4.42
CA LEU A 218 -16.37 18.92 4.97
C LEU A 218 -17.55 19.80 5.42
N THR A 219 -18.63 19.81 4.64
CA THR A 219 -19.87 20.53 5.00
C THR A 219 -20.49 19.94 6.26
N ALA A 220 -20.56 18.62 6.37
CA ALA A 220 -21.07 17.94 7.56
C ALA A 220 -20.22 18.26 8.80
N LEU A 221 -18.89 18.20 8.69
CA LEU A 221 -17.97 18.55 9.79
C LEU A 221 -18.18 19.99 10.27
N ARG A 222 -18.31 20.93 9.35
CA ARG A 222 -18.57 22.35 9.67
C ARG A 222 -19.96 22.61 10.29
N SER A 223 -20.94 21.77 9.97
CA SER A 223 -22.29 21.88 10.56
C SER A 223 -22.37 21.40 12.01
N ASN A 224 -21.42 20.55 12.44
CA ASN A 224 -21.30 20.06 13.82
C ASN A 224 -19.85 20.09 14.31
N PRO A 225 -19.32 21.29 14.67
CA PRO A 225 -17.93 21.46 15.08
C PRO A 225 -17.53 20.62 16.30
N SER A 226 -18.47 20.34 17.21
CA SER A 226 -18.22 19.54 18.40
C SER A 226 -17.90 18.08 18.02
N SER A 227 -18.73 17.46 17.19
CA SER A 227 -18.48 16.10 16.69
C SER A 227 -17.24 16.06 15.78
N ALA A 228 -16.99 17.11 14.99
CA ALA A 228 -15.77 17.22 14.18
C ALA A 228 -14.50 17.24 15.05
N ALA A 229 -14.53 17.96 16.19
CA ALA A 229 -13.43 17.95 17.14
C ALA A 229 -13.17 16.56 17.74
N LEU A 230 -14.23 15.82 18.12
CA LEU A 230 -14.10 14.44 18.61
C LEU A 230 -13.48 13.52 17.55
N MET A 231 -13.90 13.67 16.30
CA MET A 231 -13.33 12.88 15.18
C MET A 231 -11.87 13.23 14.90
N ARG A 232 -11.48 14.51 14.91
CA ARG A 232 -10.06 14.89 14.75
C ARG A 232 -9.21 14.31 15.87
N ASN A 233 -9.65 14.39 17.12
CA ASN A 233 -8.94 13.81 18.24
C ASN A 233 -8.78 12.29 18.08
N LEU A 234 -9.87 11.60 17.70
CA LEU A 234 -9.90 10.15 17.50
C LEU A 234 -8.97 9.69 16.37
N THR A 235 -8.91 10.46 15.29
CA THR A 235 -8.10 10.12 14.10
C THR A 235 -6.66 10.65 14.17
N GLY A 236 -6.39 11.62 15.05
CA GLY A 236 -5.10 12.35 15.09
C GLY A 236 -4.90 13.29 13.89
N LEU A 237 -5.96 13.62 13.16
CA LEU A 237 -5.88 14.55 12.02
C LEU A 237 -6.04 15.99 12.48
N HIS A 238 -5.25 16.91 11.89
CA HIS A 238 -5.14 18.28 12.38
C HIS A 238 -6.31 19.17 11.95
N THR A 239 -6.85 18.97 10.75
CA THR A 239 -7.86 19.85 10.17
C THR A 239 -9.11 19.10 9.70
N ASP A 240 -10.23 19.82 9.57
CA ASP A 240 -11.45 19.27 8.95
C ASP A 240 -11.23 18.91 7.48
N LEU A 241 -10.30 19.59 6.80
CA LEU A 241 -9.96 19.29 5.41
C LEU A 241 -9.23 17.94 5.28
N ASP A 242 -8.26 17.69 6.17
CA ASP A 242 -7.57 16.39 6.23
C ASP A 242 -8.56 15.28 6.55
N LEU A 243 -9.45 15.51 7.53
CA LEU A 243 -10.47 14.54 7.93
C LEU A 243 -11.45 14.26 6.78
N ALA A 244 -11.90 15.28 6.06
CA ALA A 244 -12.80 15.11 4.91
C ALA A 244 -12.12 14.29 3.79
N HIS A 245 -10.86 14.57 3.52
CA HIS A 245 -10.07 13.78 2.57
C HIS A 245 -9.89 12.34 3.04
N ASP A 246 -9.49 12.13 4.30
CA ASP A 246 -9.29 10.81 4.89
C ASP A 246 -10.56 9.94 4.79
N ILE A 247 -11.71 10.48 5.20
CA ILE A 247 -12.98 9.75 5.18
C ILE A 247 -13.39 9.34 3.77
N ALA A 248 -13.30 10.25 2.79
CA ALA A 248 -13.67 9.95 1.40
C ALA A 248 -12.69 8.95 0.77
N TYR A 249 -11.39 9.21 0.89
CA TYR A 249 -10.33 8.37 0.33
C TYR A 249 -10.37 6.93 0.90
N TRP A 250 -10.42 6.79 2.23
CA TRP A 250 -10.44 5.46 2.84
C TRP A 250 -11.76 4.72 2.62
N THR A 251 -12.88 5.42 2.41
CA THR A 251 -14.13 4.77 1.94
C THR A 251 -13.91 4.13 0.57
N PHE A 252 -13.23 4.84 -0.35
CA PHE A 252 -12.87 4.31 -1.66
C PHE A 252 -11.90 3.11 -1.57
N VAL A 253 -10.87 3.19 -0.73
CA VAL A 253 -9.94 2.07 -0.51
C VAL A 253 -10.66 0.86 0.09
N VAL A 254 -11.57 1.05 1.04
CA VAL A 254 -12.40 -0.03 1.61
C VAL A 254 -13.26 -0.70 0.53
N ALA A 255 -13.86 0.08 -0.39
CA ALA A 255 -14.61 -0.47 -1.53
C ALA A 255 -13.72 -1.36 -2.42
N ASP A 256 -12.50 -0.91 -2.72
CA ASP A 256 -11.53 -1.71 -3.49
C ASP A 256 -11.16 -3.02 -2.77
N MET A 257 -10.93 -2.97 -1.43
CA MET A 257 -10.64 -4.17 -0.64
C MET A 257 -11.82 -5.14 -0.60
N GLN A 258 -13.04 -4.63 -0.44
CA GLN A 258 -14.26 -5.45 -0.45
C GLN A 258 -14.45 -6.15 -1.79
N ARG A 259 -14.22 -5.45 -2.89
CA ARG A 259 -14.30 -6.00 -4.25
C ARG A 259 -13.25 -7.09 -4.46
N ARG A 260 -11.97 -6.84 -4.10
CA ARG A 260 -10.86 -7.81 -4.26
C ARG A 260 -11.02 -9.04 -3.39
N GLY A 261 -11.46 -8.88 -2.17
CA GLY A 261 -11.66 -9.96 -1.21
C GLY A 261 -12.98 -10.73 -1.40
N GLY A 262 -13.89 -10.23 -2.21
CA GLY A 262 -15.24 -10.81 -2.37
C GLY A 262 -16.12 -10.63 -1.14
N GLY A 263 -15.93 -9.54 -0.38
CA GLY A 263 -16.67 -9.18 0.82
C GLY A 263 -15.85 -8.29 1.76
N ASN A 264 -16.44 -7.88 2.88
CA ASN A 264 -15.77 -7.03 3.85
C ASN A 264 -14.63 -7.78 4.58
N PRO A 265 -13.34 -7.37 4.44
CA PRO A 265 -12.23 -8.03 5.14
C PRO A 265 -12.02 -7.54 6.57
N PHE A 266 -12.67 -6.47 7.00
CA PHE A 266 -12.41 -5.77 8.26
C PHE A 266 -13.44 -6.08 9.34
N ASP A 267 -13.00 -6.01 10.60
CA ASP A 267 -13.79 -6.33 11.80
C ASP A 267 -13.55 -5.25 12.87
N ASN A 268 -14.61 -4.57 13.29
CA ASN A 268 -14.50 -3.60 14.38
C ASN A 268 -15.26 -4.03 15.65
N ARG A 269 -15.69 -5.30 15.77
CA ARG A 269 -16.46 -5.77 16.92
C ARG A 269 -15.69 -5.66 18.23
N ASN A 270 -14.39 -5.92 18.18
CA ASN A 270 -13.49 -5.82 19.34
C ASN A 270 -12.64 -4.55 19.33
N TYR A 271 -12.87 -3.63 18.36
CA TYR A 271 -12.12 -2.38 18.31
C TYR A 271 -12.59 -1.46 19.45
N ILE A 272 -11.64 -0.93 20.21
CA ILE A 272 -11.90 0.01 21.31
C ILE A 272 -11.62 1.43 20.79
N TYR A 273 -12.66 2.25 20.74
CA TYR A 273 -12.56 3.65 20.38
C TYR A 273 -12.16 4.46 21.61
N THR A 274 -11.05 5.15 21.54
CA THR A 274 -10.48 5.93 22.64
C THR A 274 -9.73 7.14 22.11
N GLY A 275 -9.71 8.23 22.89
CA GLY A 275 -9.00 9.45 22.53
C GLY A 275 -9.87 10.52 21.87
N THR A 276 -11.20 10.41 21.90
CA THR A 276 -12.11 11.46 21.42
C THR A 276 -11.94 12.77 22.20
N SER A 277 -11.50 12.70 23.45
CA SER A 277 -11.25 13.85 24.32
C SER A 277 -10.05 13.59 25.23
N SER A 278 -9.22 14.62 25.43
CA SER A 278 -8.11 14.58 26.38
C SER A 278 -8.52 14.78 27.83
N THR A 279 -9.75 15.21 28.08
CA THR A 279 -10.24 15.61 29.42
C THR A 279 -11.32 14.69 29.97
N SER A 280 -11.96 13.85 29.16
CA SER A 280 -13.05 12.99 29.58
C SER A 280 -13.17 11.77 28.67
N SER A 281 -13.42 10.61 29.27
CA SER A 281 -13.73 9.37 28.55
C SER A 281 -15.23 9.17 28.24
N ALA A 282 -16.08 10.15 28.59
CA ALA A 282 -17.53 10.01 28.41
C ALA A 282 -17.93 9.80 26.95
N SER A 283 -17.34 10.55 26.02
CA SER A 283 -17.57 10.41 24.58
C SER A 283 -17.00 9.11 24.02
N ASP A 284 -15.90 8.61 24.56
CA ASP A 284 -15.33 7.28 24.20
C ASP A 284 -16.31 6.17 24.58
N LEU A 285 -16.84 6.20 25.82
CA LEU A 285 -17.80 5.21 26.30
C LEU A 285 -19.08 5.22 25.45
N GLU A 286 -19.62 6.40 25.17
CA GLU A 286 -20.80 6.55 24.32
C GLU A 286 -20.58 6.03 22.90
N LEU A 287 -19.42 6.36 22.29
CA LEU A 287 -19.06 5.88 20.95
C LEU A 287 -18.94 4.33 20.94
N ASN A 288 -18.26 3.75 21.92
CA ASN A 288 -18.10 2.29 22.01
C ASN A 288 -19.44 1.55 22.19
N ASP A 289 -20.38 2.15 22.92
CA ASP A 289 -21.72 1.60 23.14
C ASP A 289 -22.59 1.64 21.87
N LYS A 290 -22.50 2.72 21.10
CA LYS A 290 -23.47 3.03 20.03
C LYS A 290 -22.95 2.86 18.60
N VAL A 291 -21.63 2.83 18.39
CA VAL A 291 -21.05 2.67 17.05
C VAL A 291 -21.46 1.35 16.43
N LYS A 292 -21.79 1.38 15.14
CA LYS A 292 -22.15 0.15 14.42
C LYS A 292 -20.96 -0.79 14.33
N ARG A 293 -21.20 -2.04 14.72
CA ARG A 293 -20.19 -3.11 14.71
C ARG A 293 -20.37 -4.00 13.49
N TYR A 294 -19.27 -4.30 12.81
CA TYR A 294 -19.24 -5.09 11.59
C TYR A 294 -18.30 -6.28 11.78
N ALA A 295 -18.68 -7.42 11.20
CA ALA A 295 -17.85 -8.61 11.14
C ALA A 295 -17.12 -8.71 9.80
N ALA A 296 -15.90 -9.20 9.84
CA ALA A 296 -15.18 -9.57 8.62
C ALA A 296 -15.79 -10.84 8.00
N VAL A 297 -15.80 -10.89 6.67
CA VAL A 297 -16.02 -12.12 5.91
C VAL A 297 -14.71 -12.93 5.93
N PRO A 298 -14.68 -14.16 6.43
CA PRO A 298 -13.44 -14.91 6.62
C PRO A 298 -12.61 -15.07 5.34
N GLN A 299 -13.25 -15.28 4.20
CA GLN A 299 -12.58 -15.41 2.91
C GLN A 299 -11.90 -14.09 2.48
N ALA A 300 -12.58 -12.95 2.66
CA ALA A 300 -12.02 -11.64 2.35
C ALA A 300 -10.84 -11.29 3.26
N ARG A 301 -10.94 -11.61 4.55
CA ARG A 301 -9.84 -11.47 5.51
C ARG A 301 -8.65 -12.34 5.10
N ALA A 302 -8.88 -13.60 4.76
CA ALA A 302 -7.83 -14.51 4.32
C ALA A 302 -7.14 -14.04 3.04
N TYR A 303 -7.88 -13.43 2.10
CA TYR A 303 -7.32 -12.80 0.91
C TYR A 303 -6.34 -11.67 1.29
N LEU A 304 -6.77 -10.76 2.17
CA LEU A 304 -5.96 -9.63 2.62
C LEU A 304 -4.68 -10.10 3.33
N MET A 305 -4.79 -11.08 4.23
CA MET A 305 -3.65 -11.64 4.95
C MET A 305 -2.64 -12.32 3.99
N ARG A 306 -3.13 -13.07 3.01
CA ARG A 306 -2.26 -13.80 2.06
C ARG A 306 -1.42 -12.88 1.19
N HIS A 307 -2.00 -11.77 0.73
CA HIS A 307 -1.36 -10.98 -0.32
C HIS A 307 -0.65 -9.74 0.21
N TYR A 308 -0.92 -9.29 1.43
CA TYR A 308 -0.63 -7.90 1.77
C TYR A 308 -0.25 -7.62 3.21
N THR A 309 0.08 -8.61 3.98
CA THR A 309 0.48 -8.40 5.36
C THR A 309 1.97 -8.61 5.51
N PRO A 310 2.79 -7.54 5.57
CA PRO A 310 4.18 -7.64 5.96
C PRO A 310 4.32 -8.30 7.32
N ASN A 311 5.39 -9.05 7.51
CA ASN A 311 5.62 -9.87 8.70
C ASN A 311 6.96 -9.61 9.40
N GLY A 312 7.69 -8.59 8.95
CA GLY A 312 8.93 -8.12 9.55
C GLY A 312 10.18 -8.96 9.27
N HIS A 313 10.08 -10.10 8.56
CA HIS A 313 11.26 -10.93 8.26
C HIS A 313 12.14 -10.32 7.17
N LEU A 314 12.67 -9.14 7.43
CA LEU A 314 13.55 -8.43 6.50
C LEU A 314 14.88 -9.17 6.30
N GLY A 315 15.12 -9.62 5.08
CA GLY A 315 16.37 -10.29 4.70
C GLY A 315 17.49 -9.35 4.28
N ARG A 316 17.24 -8.04 4.22
CA ARG A 316 18.16 -6.99 3.79
C ARG A 316 17.85 -5.66 4.47
N PRO A 317 18.84 -4.73 4.55
CA PRO A 317 18.61 -3.38 5.07
C PRO A 317 17.48 -2.64 4.37
N MET A 318 16.60 -2.05 5.14
CA MET A 318 15.52 -1.18 4.67
C MET A 318 15.52 0.13 5.48
N LEU A 319 15.65 1.25 4.79
CA LEU A 319 15.47 2.57 5.36
C LEU A 319 14.09 3.09 4.98
N ALA A 320 13.28 3.46 5.96
CA ALA A 320 12.00 4.12 5.79
C ALA A 320 12.15 5.61 6.06
N LEU A 321 11.85 6.44 5.06
CA LEU A 321 11.81 7.90 5.17
C LEU A 321 10.35 8.35 5.21
N HIS A 322 9.97 9.11 6.24
CA HIS A 322 8.60 9.58 6.43
C HIS A 322 8.55 11.07 6.78
N THR A 323 7.41 11.70 6.58
CA THR A 323 7.15 13.06 7.06
C THR A 323 6.62 13.03 8.49
N ILE A 324 6.84 14.09 9.26
CA ILE A 324 6.40 14.14 10.67
C ILE A 324 4.88 14.14 10.82
N TYR A 325 4.18 14.68 9.84
CA TYR A 325 2.73 14.61 9.72
C TYR A 325 2.32 14.25 8.30
N ASP A 326 1.68 13.11 8.17
CA ASP A 326 1.11 12.61 6.92
C ASP A 326 -0.37 12.25 7.15
N PRO A 327 -1.31 12.98 6.56
CA PRO A 327 -2.73 12.73 6.78
C PRO A 327 -3.24 11.46 6.08
N ILE A 328 -2.51 10.91 5.11
CA ILE A 328 -2.92 9.72 4.33
C ILE A 328 -2.32 8.45 4.91
N VAL A 329 -1.00 8.42 5.06
CA VAL A 329 -0.28 7.31 5.69
C VAL A 329 0.36 7.83 6.99
N GLN A 330 -0.39 7.71 8.07
CA GLN A 330 0.05 8.23 9.35
C GLN A 330 1.32 7.52 9.86
N ILE A 331 2.17 8.25 10.55
CA ILE A 331 3.48 7.80 11.04
C ILE A 331 3.41 6.55 11.94
N ASN A 332 2.27 6.29 12.56
CA ASN A 332 2.05 5.07 13.36
C ASN A 332 2.18 3.78 12.54
N GLN A 333 2.05 3.85 11.21
CA GLN A 333 2.30 2.71 10.31
C GLN A 333 3.74 2.19 10.43
N LEU A 334 4.70 3.10 10.58
CA LEU A 334 6.10 2.75 10.81
C LEU A 334 6.30 2.05 12.15
N ALA A 335 5.63 2.52 13.21
CA ALA A 335 5.69 1.90 14.52
C ALA A 335 5.09 0.48 14.54
N LEU A 336 4.00 0.27 13.80
CA LEU A 336 3.41 -1.07 13.63
C LEU A 336 4.39 -2.01 12.93
N TYR A 337 5.03 -1.55 11.86
CA TYR A 337 5.99 -2.39 11.13
C TYR A 337 7.28 -2.63 11.94
N ASP A 338 7.76 -1.63 12.67
CA ASP A 338 8.89 -1.79 13.58
C ASP A 338 8.64 -2.88 14.63
N HIS A 339 7.42 -2.94 15.17
CA HIS A 339 7.01 -4.01 16.07
C HIS A 339 7.07 -5.40 15.41
N GLU A 340 6.60 -5.52 14.18
CA GLU A 340 6.69 -6.78 13.41
C GLU A 340 8.16 -7.17 13.14
N VAL A 341 8.99 -6.20 12.76
CA VAL A 341 10.43 -6.42 12.53
C VAL A 341 11.14 -6.88 13.79
N GLN A 342 10.84 -6.28 14.95
CA GLN A 342 11.38 -6.70 16.25
C GLN A 342 10.88 -8.11 16.62
N ALA A 343 9.60 -8.40 16.43
CA ALA A 343 9.03 -9.72 16.69
C ALA A 343 9.65 -10.81 15.79
N ALA A 344 10.08 -10.44 14.59
CA ALA A 344 10.78 -11.30 13.64
C ALA A 344 12.29 -11.42 13.92
N GLY A 345 12.85 -10.64 14.87
CA GLY A 345 14.30 -10.60 15.15
C GLY A 345 15.13 -10.02 14.01
N ALA A 346 14.57 -9.05 13.26
CA ALA A 346 15.20 -8.43 12.09
C ALA A 346 15.47 -6.92 12.28
N GLU A 347 15.48 -6.43 13.52
CA GLU A 347 15.63 -5.02 13.87
C GLU A 347 16.93 -4.39 13.35
N GLU A 348 17.97 -5.18 13.15
CA GLU A 348 19.22 -4.73 12.55
C GLU A 348 19.06 -4.32 11.08
N ASN A 349 18.01 -4.78 10.43
CA ASN A 349 17.71 -4.52 9.02
C ASN A 349 16.70 -3.38 8.80
N PHE A 350 16.21 -2.72 9.83
CA PHE A 350 15.20 -1.66 9.69
C PHE A 350 15.62 -0.37 10.38
N VAL A 351 15.49 0.76 9.67
CA VAL A 351 15.71 2.11 10.21
C VAL A 351 14.61 3.03 9.75
N GLN A 352 14.11 3.84 10.66
CA GLN A 352 13.10 4.88 10.39
C GLN A 352 13.74 6.26 10.53
N GLN A 353 13.63 7.08 9.49
CA GLN A 353 13.99 8.50 9.48
C GLN A 353 12.78 9.36 9.17
N ILE A 354 12.70 10.51 9.80
CA ILE A 354 11.56 11.41 9.73
C ILE A 354 12.06 12.79 9.36
N VAL A 355 11.55 13.35 8.26
CA VAL A 355 11.77 14.76 7.92
C VAL A 355 10.73 15.63 8.63
N ASP A 356 11.18 16.77 9.13
CA ASP A 356 10.31 17.78 9.75
C ASP A 356 9.54 18.56 8.69
N ARG A 357 8.58 17.85 8.08
CA ARG A 357 7.71 18.35 7.00
C ARG A 357 6.35 17.69 7.08
N GLU A 358 5.31 18.38 6.68
CA GLU A 358 3.94 17.89 6.60
C GLU A 358 3.56 17.48 5.18
N GLY A 359 2.63 16.55 5.08
CA GLY A 359 2.02 16.08 3.84
C GLY A 359 2.51 14.72 3.38
N HIS A 360 1.65 14.03 2.60
CA HIS A 360 1.94 12.69 2.11
C HIS A 360 3.05 12.69 1.07
N CYS A 361 4.11 11.92 1.34
CA CYS A 361 5.28 11.81 0.47
C CYS A 361 5.92 13.17 0.07
N ASN A 362 5.78 14.18 0.90
CA ASN A 362 6.26 15.52 0.62
C ASN A 362 7.76 15.67 0.92
N PHE A 363 8.58 15.04 0.09
CA PHE A 363 10.04 15.07 0.15
C PHE A 363 10.64 15.93 -0.96
N THR A 364 11.77 16.57 -0.68
CA THR A 364 12.62 17.16 -1.71
C THR A 364 13.44 16.06 -2.41
N GLN A 365 13.96 16.38 -3.61
CA GLN A 365 14.83 15.46 -4.34
C GLN A 365 16.12 15.15 -3.53
N ASN A 366 16.64 16.13 -2.80
CA ASN A 366 17.81 15.95 -1.96
C ASN A 366 17.54 15.02 -0.79
N GLU A 367 16.45 15.23 -0.04
CA GLU A 367 16.09 14.35 1.09
C GLU A 367 15.95 12.89 0.64
N MET A 368 15.30 12.63 -0.48
CA MET A 368 15.19 11.28 -1.04
C MET A 368 16.55 10.71 -1.46
N GLY A 369 17.36 11.55 -2.12
CA GLY A 369 18.69 11.17 -2.57
C GLY A 369 19.65 10.87 -1.44
N ASP A 370 19.66 11.70 -0.40
CA ASP A 370 20.53 11.54 0.77
C ASP A 370 20.16 10.30 1.59
N ALA A 371 18.85 10.05 1.77
CA ALA A 371 18.35 8.82 2.40
C ALA A 371 18.75 7.56 1.59
N PHE A 372 18.68 7.65 0.25
CA PHE A 372 19.16 6.56 -0.61
C PHE A 372 20.66 6.33 -0.45
N ASP A 373 21.48 7.39 -0.44
CA ASP A 373 22.92 7.29 -0.27
C ASP A 373 23.29 6.72 1.12
N GLU A 374 22.54 7.06 2.18
CA GLU A 374 22.72 6.46 3.50
C GLU A 374 22.37 4.97 3.50
N MET A 375 21.25 4.60 2.90
CA MET A 375 20.82 3.21 2.77
C MET A 375 21.86 2.39 1.98
N VAL A 376 22.38 2.91 0.88
CA VAL A 376 23.42 2.26 0.07
C VAL A 376 24.68 2.05 0.88
N ARG A 377 25.19 3.08 1.59
CA ARG A 377 26.37 2.94 2.46
C ARG A 377 26.17 1.86 3.53
N TRP A 378 25.00 1.84 4.15
CA TRP A 378 24.66 0.84 5.15
C TRP A 378 24.59 -0.58 4.56
N ALA A 379 23.97 -0.76 3.40
CA ALA A 379 23.89 -2.03 2.71
C ALA A 379 25.28 -2.61 2.31
N HIS A 380 26.29 -1.75 2.17
CA HIS A 380 27.69 -2.11 1.96
C HIS A 380 28.49 -2.37 3.26
N GLY A 381 27.81 -2.50 4.40
CA GLY A 381 28.47 -2.73 5.69
C GLY A 381 29.02 -1.47 6.35
N GLY A 382 28.64 -0.28 5.87
CA GLY A 382 28.91 0.98 6.53
C GLY A 382 28.04 1.19 7.77
N LYS A 383 28.18 2.37 8.38
CA LYS A 383 27.42 2.72 9.58
C LYS A 383 25.91 2.66 9.29
N ARG A 384 25.15 2.00 10.17
CA ARG A 384 23.69 2.02 10.16
C ARG A 384 23.19 3.47 10.29
N PRO A 385 22.22 3.92 9.48
CA PRO A 385 21.63 5.26 9.58
C PRO A 385 21.10 5.54 10.99
N THR A 386 21.18 6.79 11.41
CA THR A 386 20.62 7.19 12.71
C THR A 386 19.10 7.30 12.60
N PRO A 387 18.33 6.58 13.43
CA PRO A 387 16.88 6.69 13.40
C PRO A 387 16.38 8.01 14.00
N GLY A 388 15.11 8.36 13.70
CA GLY A 388 14.41 9.48 14.29
C GLY A 388 14.33 10.70 13.38
N VAL A 389 13.99 11.85 13.96
CA VAL A 389 13.81 13.11 13.22
C VAL A 389 15.16 13.62 12.73
N LEU A 390 15.26 13.82 11.42
CA LEU A 390 16.44 14.38 10.79
C LEU A 390 16.60 15.85 11.18
N LYS A 391 17.79 16.21 11.62
CA LYS A 391 18.13 17.62 11.85
C LYS A 391 18.38 18.28 10.50
N GLN A 392 17.65 19.35 10.23
CA GLN A 392 17.87 20.20 9.06
C GLN A 392 19.21 20.92 9.16
#